data_5529f288c0f9f3230a70312627ee329c
#
_entry.id   5529f288c0f9f3230a70312627ee329c
#
_cell.length_a   1.000
_cell.length_b   1.000
_cell.length_c   1.000
_cell.angle_alpha   90.00
_cell.angle_beta   90.00
_cell.angle_gamma   90.00
#
_symmetry.space_group_name_H-M   'P 1'
#
loop_
_entity.id
_entity.type
_entity.pdbx_description
1 polymer ?
#
loop_
_entity_poly.entity_id
_entity_poly.type
_entity_poly.pdbx_seq_one_letter_code
_entity_poly.pdbx_strand_id
1 'polypeptide(L)'
;MAQDMNQTLVMEPAVMHRLSYGLFVLSARQDGRDNGCIVNTVIQVTESPRRISVAVNKNNLTHDMILATGDLNVSVLSTEADFDLFRQFGFASGRDTDKWAGEVECRTANGLRYLVRGTNAVLSARVTRTVSFETHTVFYADVTEGWVMEDTPSVTYQYYFDHIKPKPAAKPAEEKTKWVCQICGYEYEGEELPEDFVCPLCKHGASDFVKQ
;
A
#
# COMPACT_ATOMS: atom_id res chain seq x y z
N MET A 1 6.87 42.76 -17.29
CA MET A 1 6.69 42.36 -15.90
C MET A 1 6.86 40.86 -15.83
N ALA A 2 8.04 40.39 -15.48
CA ALA A 2 8.31 38.97 -15.29
C ALA A 2 7.77 38.58 -13.91
N GLN A 3 6.72 37.77 -13.89
CA GLN A 3 6.20 37.18 -12.66
C GLN A 3 7.24 36.20 -12.12
N ASP A 4 7.59 36.41 -10.87
CA ASP A 4 8.51 35.63 -10.05
C ASP A 4 8.00 34.18 -9.95
N MET A 5 8.56 33.28 -10.78
CA MET A 5 8.25 31.84 -10.80
C MET A 5 9.06 31.07 -9.74
N ASN A 6 9.23 31.62 -8.56
CA ASN A 6 9.82 30.90 -7.45
C ASN A 6 8.72 30.29 -6.55
N GLN A 7 7.77 29.57 -7.16
CA GLN A 7 6.88 28.71 -6.39
C GLN A 7 7.69 27.49 -5.94
N THR A 8 8.02 27.47 -4.65
CA THR A 8 8.48 26.24 -4.00
C THR A 8 7.43 25.17 -4.28
N LEU A 9 7.78 24.14 -5.07
CA LEU A 9 6.89 23.02 -5.37
C LEU A 9 6.55 22.33 -4.05
N VAL A 10 5.35 22.58 -3.55
CA VAL A 10 4.83 21.88 -2.37
C VAL A 10 4.27 20.55 -2.83
N MET A 11 4.93 19.44 -2.46
CA MET A 11 4.42 18.10 -2.68
C MET A 11 3.39 17.77 -1.61
N GLU A 12 2.12 17.74 -1.97
CA GLU A 12 1.06 17.23 -1.09
C GLU A 12 1.11 15.69 -1.10
N PRO A 13 1.43 15.02 0.04
CA PRO A 13 1.58 13.56 0.09
C PRO A 13 0.32 12.81 -0.39
N ALA A 14 -0.86 13.38 -0.20
CA ALA A 14 -2.14 12.79 -0.58
C ALA A 14 -2.29 12.60 -2.09
N VAL A 15 -1.52 13.29 -2.94
CA VAL A 15 -1.59 13.15 -4.39
C VAL A 15 -1.24 11.72 -4.84
N MET A 16 -0.30 11.06 -4.16
CA MET A 16 0.11 9.69 -4.47
C MET A 16 -1.00 8.67 -4.21
N HIS A 17 -1.93 8.97 -3.30
CA HIS A 17 -3.09 8.12 -3.02
C HIS A 17 -4.19 8.22 -4.09
N ARG A 18 -4.07 9.14 -5.04
CA ARG A 18 -4.98 9.26 -6.19
C ARG A 18 -4.61 8.33 -7.35
N LEU A 19 -3.43 7.73 -7.31
CA LEU A 19 -3.04 6.73 -8.30
C LEU A 19 -3.89 5.46 -8.09
N SER A 20 -4.45 4.93 -9.19
CA SER A 20 -5.26 3.72 -9.15
C SER A 20 -4.36 2.48 -9.26
N TYR A 21 -4.50 1.56 -8.32
CA TYR A 21 -3.76 0.31 -8.27
C TYR A 21 -4.68 -0.88 -8.05
N GLY A 22 -4.34 -2.02 -8.65
CA GLY A 22 -4.79 -3.33 -8.19
C GLY A 22 -4.02 -3.78 -6.94
N LEU A 23 -4.35 -4.96 -6.42
CA LEU A 23 -3.60 -5.62 -5.35
C LEU A 23 -3.33 -7.08 -5.75
N PHE A 24 -2.12 -7.52 -5.45
CA PHE A 24 -1.58 -8.78 -5.93
C PHE A 24 -0.73 -9.46 -4.86
N VAL A 25 -0.70 -10.79 -4.88
CA VAL A 25 0.34 -11.56 -4.20
C VAL A 25 1.38 -11.96 -5.23
N LEU A 26 2.61 -11.47 -5.07
CA LEU A 26 3.76 -12.03 -5.78
C LEU A 26 4.24 -13.27 -5.06
N SER A 27 4.61 -14.31 -5.80
CA SER A 27 5.31 -15.47 -5.27
C SER A 27 6.63 -15.73 -5.99
N ALA A 28 7.57 -16.24 -5.23
CA ALA A 28 8.88 -16.67 -5.69
C ALA A 28 9.34 -17.88 -4.89
N ARG A 29 10.32 -18.60 -5.42
CA ARG A 29 10.93 -19.77 -4.77
C ARG A 29 12.43 -19.75 -4.98
N GLN A 30 13.19 -20.01 -3.93
CA GLN A 30 14.63 -20.19 -3.99
C GLN A 30 15.05 -21.28 -3.01
N ASP A 31 15.95 -22.16 -3.41
CA ASP A 31 16.52 -23.23 -2.58
C ASP A 31 15.46 -24.09 -1.88
N GLY A 32 14.37 -24.40 -2.60
CA GLY A 32 13.26 -25.19 -2.08
C GLY A 32 12.27 -24.45 -1.20
N ARG A 33 12.53 -23.20 -0.84
CA ARG A 33 11.67 -22.35 0.00
C ARG A 33 10.77 -21.47 -0.86
N ASP A 34 9.46 -21.53 -0.61
CA ASP A 34 8.49 -20.61 -1.20
C ASP A 34 8.33 -19.35 -0.34
N ASN A 35 8.11 -18.21 -0.98
CA ASN A 35 7.71 -16.98 -0.30
C ASN A 35 6.78 -16.16 -1.16
N GLY A 36 6.07 -15.21 -0.53
CA GLY A 36 5.18 -14.27 -1.21
C GLY A 36 5.08 -12.93 -0.50
N CYS A 37 4.66 -11.90 -1.22
CA CYS A 37 4.38 -10.59 -0.64
C CYS A 37 3.26 -9.88 -1.40
N ILE A 38 2.53 -9.01 -0.69
CA ILE A 38 1.56 -8.08 -1.32
C ILE A 38 2.33 -6.98 -2.06
N VAL A 39 1.86 -6.70 -3.27
CA VAL A 39 2.27 -5.54 -4.08
C VAL A 39 1.04 -4.89 -4.74
N ASN A 40 1.17 -3.63 -5.13
CA ASN A 40 0.13 -2.89 -5.84
C ASN A 40 0.60 -2.35 -7.20
N THR A 41 1.78 -2.73 -7.66
CA THR A 41 2.49 -2.11 -8.78
C THR A 41 2.59 -2.99 -10.03
N VAL A 42 1.81 -4.08 -10.10
CA VAL A 42 1.79 -4.90 -11.31
C VAL A 42 0.96 -4.20 -12.38
N ILE A 43 1.59 -3.91 -13.52
CA ILE A 43 0.93 -3.34 -14.69
C ILE A 43 1.40 -4.02 -15.97
N GLN A 44 0.51 -4.11 -16.95
CA GLN A 44 0.88 -4.53 -18.30
C GLN A 44 1.66 -3.43 -19.01
N VAL A 45 2.79 -3.78 -19.63
CA VAL A 45 3.65 -2.85 -20.35
C VAL A 45 3.47 -2.97 -21.85
N THR A 46 3.39 -4.20 -22.36
CA THR A 46 3.21 -4.49 -23.79
C THR A 46 2.24 -5.66 -23.97
N GLU A 47 1.60 -5.73 -25.14
CA GLU A 47 0.69 -6.79 -25.49
C GLU A 47 1.40 -7.90 -26.30
N SER A 48 2.32 -7.51 -27.16
CA SER A 48 3.08 -8.46 -28.00
C SER A 48 4.57 -8.11 -28.01
N PRO A 49 5.42 -8.86 -27.32
CA PRO A 49 5.07 -9.94 -26.37
C PRO A 49 4.32 -9.41 -25.16
N ARG A 50 3.53 -10.27 -24.49
CA ARG A 50 2.87 -9.90 -23.23
C ARG A 50 3.91 -9.71 -22.16
N ARG A 51 3.99 -8.50 -21.65
CA ARG A 51 4.98 -8.13 -20.64
C ARG A 51 4.35 -7.32 -19.54
N ILE A 52 4.78 -7.56 -18.31
CA ILE A 52 4.41 -6.79 -17.12
C ILE A 52 5.63 -6.09 -16.55
N SER A 53 5.37 -5.05 -15.75
CA SER A 53 6.34 -4.52 -14.80
C SER A 53 5.77 -4.61 -13.39
N VAL A 54 6.66 -4.76 -12.41
CA VAL A 54 6.32 -4.72 -10.99
C VAL A 54 7.46 -4.09 -10.20
N ALA A 55 7.14 -3.12 -9.33
CA ALA A 55 8.09 -2.56 -8.39
C ALA A 55 8.00 -3.31 -7.06
N VAL A 56 9.12 -3.86 -6.59
CA VAL A 56 9.18 -4.64 -5.35
C VAL A 56 10.16 -3.99 -4.38
N ASN A 57 9.75 -3.82 -3.14
CA ASN A 57 10.59 -3.26 -2.09
C ASN A 57 11.78 -4.19 -1.80
N LYS A 58 12.98 -3.63 -1.73
CA LYS A 58 14.24 -4.36 -1.50
C LYS A 58 14.30 -5.05 -0.13
N ASN A 59 13.48 -4.62 0.83
CA ASN A 59 13.40 -5.28 2.14
C ASN A 59 12.60 -6.59 2.11
N ASN A 60 11.84 -6.86 1.05
CA ASN A 60 11.06 -8.09 0.92
C ASN A 60 11.95 -9.27 0.55
N LEU A 61 11.81 -10.40 1.26
CA LEU A 61 12.48 -11.65 0.88
C LEU A 61 12.10 -12.10 -0.53
N THR A 62 10.83 -11.87 -0.95
CA THR A 62 10.36 -12.16 -2.31
C THR A 62 11.18 -11.39 -3.36
N HIS A 63 11.58 -10.14 -3.08
CA HIS A 63 12.46 -9.37 -3.96
C HIS A 63 13.78 -10.10 -4.22
N ASP A 64 14.45 -10.56 -3.16
CA ASP A 64 15.75 -11.23 -3.27
C ASP A 64 15.63 -12.53 -4.05
N MET A 65 14.55 -13.29 -3.78
CA MET A 65 14.28 -14.54 -4.50
C MET A 65 14.04 -14.32 -6.00
N ILE A 66 13.24 -13.30 -6.38
CA ILE A 66 12.99 -12.95 -7.78
C ILE A 66 14.30 -12.51 -8.45
N LEU A 67 15.10 -11.70 -7.75
CA LEU A 67 16.37 -11.21 -8.28
C LEU A 67 17.35 -12.38 -8.54
N ALA A 68 17.34 -13.38 -7.67
CA ALA A 68 18.22 -14.55 -7.77
C ALA A 68 17.76 -15.55 -8.85
N THR A 69 16.46 -15.77 -9.01
CA THR A 69 15.93 -16.85 -9.87
C THR A 69 15.39 -16.36 -11.21
N GLY A 70 14.93 -15.11 -11.26
CA GLY A 70 14.30 -14.52 -12.42
C GLY A 70 12.85 -14.96 -12.66
N ASP A 71 12.27 -15.78 -11.79
CA ASP A 71 10.90 -16.29 -11.94
C ASP A 71 9.98 -15.66 -10.89
N LEU A 72 8.76 -15.34 -11.31
CA LEU A 72 7.72 -14.85 -10.42
C LEU A 72 6.34 -15.31 -10.88
N ASN A 73 5.42 -15.48 -9.91
CA ASN A 73 3.99 -15.58 -10.18
C ASN A 73 3.29 -14.38 -9.60
N VAL A 74 2.15 -14.04 -10.19
CA VAL A 74 1.23 -13.00 -9.71
C VAL A 74 -0.14 -13.64 -9.53
N SER A 75 -0.65 -13.64 -8.31
CA SER A 75 -2.05 -13.91 -7.99
C SER A 75 -2.80 -12.60 -7.91
N VAL A 76 -3.75 -12.39 -8.81
CA VAL A 76 -4.57 -11.17 -8.86
C VAL A 76 -5.66 -11.32 -7.81
N LEU A 77 -5.66 -10.44 -6.79
CA LEU A 77 -6.63 -10.54 -5.70
C LEU A 77 -8.00 -10.06 -6.14
N SER A 78 -9.03 -10.77 -5.68
CA SER A 78 -10.44 -10.43 -5.89
C SER A 78 -11.03 -9.69 -4.70
N THR A 79 -12.24 -9.15 -4.87
CA THR A 79 -12.99 -8.48 -3.79
C THR A 79 -13.39 -9.43 -2.66
N GLU A 80 -13.20 -10.74 -2.82
CA GLU A 80 -13.39 -11.76 -1.79
C GLU A 80 -12.17 -12.01 -0.91
N ALA A 81 -11.04 -11.35 -1.23
CA ALA A 81 -9.85 -11.41 -0.38
C ALA A 81 -10.12 -10.79 0.99
N ASP A 82 -9.90 -11.54 2.05
CA ASP A 82 -10.09 -11.10 3.44
C ASP A 82 -8.86 -10.38 4.00
N PHE A 83 -9.02 -9.70 5.13
CA PHE A 83 -7.91 -8.97 5.76
C PHE A 83 -6.81 -9.91 6.28
N ASP A 84 -7.12 -11.16 6.62
CA ASP A 84 -6.14 -12.14 7.09
C ASP A 84 -5.13 -12.49 6.00
N LEU A 85 -5.56 -12.56 4.74
CA LEU A 85 -4.70 -12.71 3.59
C LEU A 85 -3.68 -11.54 3.49
N PHE A 86 -4.18 -10.31 3.63
CA PHE A 86 -3.30 -9.13 3.63
C PHE A 86 -2.34 -9.12 4.81
N ARG A 87 -2.77 -9.55 5.99
CA ARG A 87 -1.92 -9.68 7.16
C ARG A 87 -0.81 -10.72 6.94
N GLN A 88 -1.16 -11.87 6.38
CA GLN A 88 -0.25 -12.99 6.12
C GLN A 88 0.82 -12.62 5.08
N PHE A 89 0.43 -12.09 3.94
CA PHE A 89 1.36 -11.80 2.85
C PHE A 89 1.94 -10.37 2.88
N GLY A 90 1.27 -9.41 3.52
CA GLY A 90 1.65 -8.00 3.53
C GLY A 90 2.37 -7.53 4.80
N PHE A 91 1.96 -8.02 5.99
CA PHE A 91 2.50 -7.51 7.27
C PHE A 91 3.49 -8.45 7.95
N ALA A 92 3.51 -9.74 7.58
CA ALA A 92 4.49 -10.67 8.09
C ALA A 92 5.78 -10.65 7.24
N SER A 93 6.94 -10.89 7.89
CA SER A 93 8.20 -11.10 7.18
C SER A 93 8.34 -12.56 6.77
N GLY A 94 8.62 -12.83 5.49
CA GLY A 94 8.94 -14.17 5.02
C GLY A 94 10.28 -14.70 5.52
N ARG A 95 11.09 -13.87 6.16
CA ARG A 95 12.34 -14.31 6.82
C ARG A 95 12.05 -15.05 8.11
N ASP A 96 10.97 -14.66 8.82
CA ASP A 96 10.62 -15.11 10.15
C ASP A 96 9.48 -16.13 10.16
N THR A 97 8.63 -16.12 9.12
CA THR A 97 7.44 -16.97 9.05
C THR A 97 7.31 -17.66 7.69
N ASP A 98 6.71 -18.85 7.68
CA ASP A 98 6.23 -19.49 6.46
C ASP A 98 4.87 -18.88 6.11
N LYS A 99 4.87 -17.99 5.11
CA LYS A 99 3.66 -17.33 4.64
C LYS A 99 2.71 -18.24 3.84
N TRP A 100 3.16 -19.44 3.50
CA TRP A 100 2.34 -20.43 2.79
C TRP A 100 1.71 -21.47 3.72
N ALA A 101 1.99 -21.40 5.02
CA ALA A 101 1.40 -22.29 5.99
C ALA A 101 -0.13 -22.18 5.97
N GLY A 102 -0.82 -23.31 5.81
CA GLY A 102 -2.28 -23.38 5.72
C GLY A 102 -2.89 -23.09 4.34
N GLU A 103 -2.11 -22.61 3.37
CA GLU A 103 -2.58 -22.40 1.99
C GLU A 103 -2.55 -23.70 1.18
N VAL A 104 -3.53 -23.86 0.30
CA VAL A 104 -3.57 -24.98 -0.64
C VAL A 104 -2.32 -24.97 -1.52
N GLU A 105 -1.68 -26.14 -1.68
CA GLU A 105 -0.49 -26.25 -2.51
C GLU A 105 -0.87 -26.37 -3.99
N CYS A 106 -0.84 -25.26 -4.69
CA CYS A 106 -0.99 -25.19 -6.14
C CYS A 106 0.24 -24.55 -6.78
N ARG A 107 0.68 -25.07 -7.91
CA ARG A 107 1.88 -24.59 -8.63
C ARG A 107 1.59 -24.41 -10.10
N THR A 108 2.25 -23.42 -10.68
CA THR A 108 2.29 -23.17 -12.12
C THR A 108 3.41 -24.02 -12.78
N ALA A 109 3.53 -23.97 -14.10
CA ALA A 109 4.53 -24.73 -14.84
C ALA A 109 5.98 -24.37 -14.46
N ASN A 110 6.24 -23.14 -13.99
CA ASN A 110 7.57 -22.74 -13.48
C ASN A 110 7.89 -23.29 -12.08
N GLY A 111 6.97 -24.05 -11.46
CA GLY A 111 7.13 -24.66 -10.13
C GLY A 111 6.87 -23.72 -8.94
N LEU A 112 6.51 -22.46 -9.19
CA LEU A 112 6.17 -21.51 -8.14
C LEU A 112 4.73 -21.70 -7.64
N ARG A 113 4.50 -21.48 -6.36
CA ARG A 113 3.14 -21.48 -5.80
C ARG A 113 2.34 -20.28 -6.29
N TYR A 114 1.04 -20.45 -6.38
CA TYR A 114 0.08 -19.38 -6.53
C TYR A 114 -1.02 -19.50 -5.48
N LEU A 115 -1.61 -18.38 -5.13
CA LEU A 115 -2.68 -18.32 -4.15
C LEU A 115 -4.02 -18.64 -4.83
N VAL A 116 -4.84 -19.48 -4.18
CA VAL A 116 -6.20 -19.80 -4.64
C VAL A 116 -7.23 -18.92 -3.92
N ARG A 117 -7.10 -18.79 -2.60
CA ARG A 117 -8.02 -18.03 -1.76
C ARG A 117 -8.03 -16.56 -2.13
N GLY A 118 -9.22 -16.02 -2.44
CA GLY A 118 -9.40 -14.60 -2.77
C GLY A 118 -8.64 -14.14 -4.03
N THR A 119 -8.46 -15.05 -4.99
CA THR A 119 -7.72 -14.80 -6.25
C THR A 119 -8.61 -15.10 -7.44
N ASN A 120 -8.74 -14.15 -8.37
CA ASN A 120 -9.56 -14.33 -9.57
C ASN A 120 -8.75 -14.64 -10.84
N ALA A 121 -7.45 -14.41 -10.86
CA ALA A 121 -6.58 -14.75 -11.98
C ALA A 121 -5.14 -14.98 -11.51
N VAL A 122 -4.41 -15.80 -12.25
CA VAL A 122 -3.00 -16.10 -12.02
C VAL A 122 -2.22 -15.91 -13.31
N LEU A 123 -1.00 -15.40 -13.17
CA LEU A 123 -0.03 -15.40 -14.25
C LEU A 123 1.38 -15.71 -13.71
N SER A 124 2.17 -16.37 -14.57
CA SER A 124 3.59 -16.61 -14.39
C SER A 124 4.38 -15.72 -15.32
N ALA A 125 5.54 -15.26 -14.87
CA ALA A 125 6.38 -14.45 -15.70
C ALA A 125 7.87 -14.68 -15.42
N ARG A 126 8.68 -14.46 -16.46
CA ARG A 126 10.13 -14.53 -16.44
C ARG A 126 10.74 -13.14 -16.58
N VAL A 127 11.56 -12.75 -15.62
CA VAL A 127 12.24 -11.45 -15.63
C VAL A 127 13.20 -11.36 -16.80
N THR A 128 13.08 -10.29 -17.56
CA THR A 128 13.95 -9.98 -18.72
C THR A 128 14.83 -8.77 -18.47
N ARG A 129 14.41 -7.87 -17.57
CA ARG A 129 15.16 -6.64 -17.24
C ARG A 129 14.80 -6.17 -15.84
N THR A 130 15.77 -5.54 -15.17
CA THR A 130 15.56 -4.87 -13.87
C THR A 130 16.05 -3.44 -13.91
N VAL A 131 15.40 -2.57 -13.13
CA VAL A 131 15.86 -1.19 -12.88
C VAL A 131 15.83 -0.97 -11.37
N SER A 132 17.00 -0.72 -10.79
CA SER A 132 17.15 -0.51 -9.35
C SER A 132 16.99 0.97 -9.01
N PHE A 133 16.15 1.26 -8.03
CA PHE A 133 15.98 2.55 -7.38
C PHE A 133 16.40 2.45 -5.90
N GLU A 134 16.27 3.51 -5.13
CA GLU A 134 16.72 3.60 -3.74
C GLU A 134 16.08 2.50 -2.87
N THR A 135 14.76 2.42 -2.87
CA THR A 135 13.98 1.51 -1.99
C THR A 135 13.39 0.31 -2.73
N HIS A 136 13.28 0.36 -4.04
CA HIS A 136 12.61 -0.65 -4.87
C HIS A 136 13.45 -1.05 -6.07
N THR A 137 13.18 -2.25 -6.58
CA THR A 137 13.59 -2.66 -7.92
C THR A 137 12.36 -2.85 -8.78
N VAL A 138 12.34 -2.26 -9.97
CA VAL A 138 11.34 -2.55 -11.01
C VAL A 138 11.82 -3.73 -11.82
N PHE A 139 11.01 -4.79 -11.84
CA PHE A 139 11.21 -5.97 -12.67
C PHE A 139 10.32 -5.87 -13.90
N TYR A 140 10.89 -6.01 -15.08
CA TYR A 140 10.17 -6.21 -16.33
C TYR A 140 10.21 -7.70 -16.65
N ALA A 141 9.07 -8.31 -16.89
CA ALA A 141 8.97 -9.75 -17.05
C ALA A 141 8.01 -10.13 -18.19
N ASP A 142 8.42 -11.09 -18.99
CA ASP A 142 7.59 -11.68 -20.05
C ASP A 142 6.62 -12.67 -19.41
N VAL A 143 5.32 -12.54 -19.71
CA VAL A 143 4.29 -13.46 -19.24
C VAL A 143 4.40 -14.76 -20.00
N THR A 144 4.61 -15.85 -19.28
CA THR A 144 4.81 -17.19 -19.83
C THR A 144 3.56 -18.05 -19.77
N GLU A 145 2.70 -17.80 -18.78
CA GLU A 145 1.48 -18.57 -18.52
C GLU A 145 0.46 -17.68 -17.78
N GLY A 146 -0.82 -17.94 -17.94
CA GLY A 146 -1.85 -17.23 -17.15
C GLY A 146 -3.25 -17.68 -17.52
N TRP A 147 -4.16 -17.62 -16.52
CA TRP A 147 -5.58 -17.94 -16.67
C TRP A 147 -6.43 -17.19 -15.68
N VAL A 148 -7.72 -17.02 -16.02
CA VAL A 148 -8.76 -16.53 -15.12
C VAL A 148 -9.27 -17.72 -14.31
N MET A 149 -9.37 -17.57 -12.99
CA MET A 149 -9.85 -18.61 -12.07
C MET A 149 -11.34 -18.48 -11.80
N GLU A 150 -11.81 -17.25 -11.67
CA GLU A 150 -13.21 -16.92 -11.38
C GLU A 150 -13.57 -15.52 -11.90
N ASP A 151 -14.87 -15.26 -12.07
CA ASP A 151 -15.38 -14.00 -12.60
C ASP A 151 -15.72 -12.96 -11.51
N THR A 152 -14.99 -13.03 -10.37
CA THR A 152 -15.12 -12.06 -9.30
C THR A 152 -14.30 -10.80 -9.62
N PRO A 153 -14.79 -9.59 -9.34
CA PRO A 153 -14.03 -8.37 -9.61
C PRO A 153 -12.69 -8.34 -8.90
N SER A 154 -11.65 -7.85 -9.59
CA SER A 154 -10.34 -7.64 -8.97
C SER A 154 -10.41 -6.52 -7.93
N VAL A 155 -9.72 -6.71 -6.81
CA VAL A 155 -9.64 -5.71 -5.75
C VAL A 155 -8.76 -4.54 -6.19
N THR A 156 -9.21 -3.31 -5.95
CA THR A 156 -8.40 -2.10 -6.09
C THR A 156 -7.84 -1.67 -4.73
N TYR A 157 -6.79 -0.87 -4.76
CA TYR A 157 -6.22 -0.29 -3.52
C TYR A 157 -7.25 0.54 -2.75
N GLN A 158 -8.12 1.29 -3.48
CA GLN A 158 -9.22 2.04 -2.87
C GLN A 158 -10.25 1.10 -2.20
N TYR A 159 -10.67 0.03 -2.91
CA TYR A 159 -11.60 -0.95 -2.35
C TYR A 159 -11.08 -1.60 -1.07
N TYR A 160 -9.77 -1.92 -1.04
CA TYR A 160 -9.13 -2.46 0.17
C TYR A 160 -9.27 -1.53 1.38
N PHE A 161 -9.04 -0.21 1.20
CA PHE A 161 -9.20 0.74 2.30
C PHE A 161 -10.65 0.94 2.73
N ASP A 162 -11.58 0.88 1.79
CA ASP A 162 -12.99 1.14 2.07
C ASP A 162 -13.70 -0.06 2.72
N HIS A 163 -13.33 -1.29 2.32
CA HIS A 163 -14.11 -2.49 2.61
C HIS A 163 -13.36 -3.61 3.33
N ILE A 164 -12.04 -3.77 3.13
CA ILE A 164 -11.29 -4.91 3.65
C ILE A 164 -10.48 -4.54 4.88
N LYS A 165 -9.74 -3.42 4.83
CA LYS A 165 -8.89 -2.98 5.94
C LYS A 165 -9.74 -2.60 7.14
N PRO A 166 -9.49 -3.19 8.34
CA PRO A 166 -10.17 -2.76 9.55
C PRO A 166 -9.98 -1.27 9.77
N LYS A 167 -11.08 -0.55 9.92
CA LYS A 167 -11.01 0.86 10.33
C LYS A 167 -10.50 0.90 11.76
N PRO A 168 -9.58 1.80 12.12
CA PRO A 168 -9.23 2.05 13.51
C PRO A 168 -10.54 2.24 14.28
N ALA A 169 -10.70 1.57 15.42
CA ALA A 169 -11.79 1.89 16.32
C ALA A 169 -11.75 3.42 16.51
N ALA A 170 -12.87 4.09 16.23
CA ALA A 170 -12.97 5.51 16.52
C ALA A 170 -12.52 5.67 17.97
N LYS A 171 -11.37 6.33 18.20
CA LYS A 171 -11.07 6.80 19.54
C LYS A 171 -12.31 7.57 19.95
N PRO A 172 -12.87 7.35 21.17
CA PRO A 172 -13.88 8.25 21.69
C PRO A 172 -13.36 9.66 21.38
N ALA A 173 -14.16 10.49 20.73
CA ALA A 173 -13.80 11.88 20.53
C ALA A 173 -13.43 12.38 21.93
N GLU A 174 -12.13 12.57 22.20
CA GLU A 174 -11.74 13.37 23.33
C GLU A 174 -12.46 14.67 23.07
N GLU A 175 -13.44 15.02 23.91
CA GLU A 175 -14.07 16.32 23.88
C GLU A 175 -12.93 17.30 24.14
N LYS A 176 -12.31 17.75 23.05
CA LYS A 176 -11.28 18.77 23.14
C LYS A 176 -11.95 20.00 23.66
N THR A 177 -11.64 20.34 24.88
CA THR A 177 -12.07 21.57 25.47
C THR A 177 -11.66 22.73 24.55
N LYS A 178 -12.63 23.54 24.16
CA LYS A 178 -12.42 24.73 23.35
C LYS A 178 -12.42 25.95 24.23
N TRP A 179 -11.46 26.83 23.98
CA TRP A 179 -11.38 28.15 24.62
C TRP A 179 -11.64 29.20 23.55
N VAL A 180 -12.65 30.05 23.75
CA VAL A 180 -13.07 31.03 22.76
C VAL A 180 -12.72 32.43 23.25
N CYS A 181 -11.98 33.16 22.43
CA CYS A 181 -11.68 34.57 22.68
C CYS A 181 -12.96 35.39 22.57
N GLN A 182 -13.35 36.07 23.66
CA GLN A 182 -14.56 36.88 23.74
C GLN A 182 -14.50 38.15 22.88
N ILE A 183 -13.30 38.49 22.40
CA ILE A 183 -13.09 39.73 21.62
C ILE A 183 -13.26 39.49 20.13
N CYS A 184 -12.70 38.37 19.61
CA CYS A 184 -12.67 38.13 18.16
C CYS A 184 -13.19 36.75 17.71
N GLY A 185 -13.63 35.90 18.67
CA GLY A 185 -14.16 34.56 18.37
C GLY A 185 -13.11 33.54 17.98
N TYR A 186 -11.80 33.79 18.10
CA TYR A 186 -10.76 32.79 17.84
C TYR A 186 -10.91 31.62 18.80
N GLU A 187 -10.87 30.39 18.27
CA GLU A 187 -10.96 29.16 19.03
C GLU A 187 -9.55 28.56 19.24
N TYR A 188 -9.21 28.29 20.49
CA TYR A 188 -8.04 27.51 20.87
C TYR A 188 -8.49 26.13 21.35
N GLU A 189 -7.92 25.07 20.81
CA GLU A 189 -8.21 23.67 21.18
C GLU A 189 -7.11 23.15 22.11
N GLY A 190 -7.46 22.84 23.36
CA GLY A 190 -6.55 22.30 24.36
C GLY A 190 -7.26 22.09 25.69
N GLU A 191 -6.80 21.13 26.50
CA GLU A 191 -7.36 20.85 27.83
C GLU A 191 -7.26 22.06 28.76
N GLU A 192 -6.14 22.78 28.67
CA GLU A 192 -5.87 24.01 29.43
C GLU A 192 -5.37 25.12 28.50
N LEU A 193 -5.76 26.34 28.77
CA LEU A 193 -5.23 27.52 28.08
C LEU A 193 -3.99 28.02 28.85
N PRO A 194 -2.80 28.11 28.20
CA PRO A 194 -1.62 28.66 28.89
C PRO A 194 -1.86 30.06 29.44
N GLU A 195 -1.36 30.34 30.63
CA GLU A 195 -1.57 31.64 31.29
C GLU A 195 -0.97 32.82 30.50
N ASP A 196 0.08 32.55 29.73
CA ASP A 196 0.77 33.52 28.87
C ASP A 196 0.24 33.50 27.42
N PHE A 197 -0.87 32.78 27.14
CA PHE A 197 -1.45 32.73 25.81
C PHE A 197 -1.93 34.09 25.32
N VAL A 198 -1.49 34.45 24.12
CA VAL A 198 -1.91 35.68 23.43
C VAL A 198 -2.66 35.30 22.15
N CYS A 199 -3.86 35.80 22.00
CA CYS A 199 -4.69 35.57 20.82
C CYS A 199 -3.92 35.96 19.53
N PRO A 200 -3.76 35.07 18.57
CA PRO A 200 -3.00 35.35 17.34
C PRO A 200 -3.70 36.40 16.47
N LEU A 201 -5.03 36.56 16.58
CA LEU A 201 -5.81 37.48 15.76
C LEU A 201 -5.86 38.87 16.37
N CYS A 202 -6.31 39.02 17.64
CA CYS A 202 -6.57 40.33 18.24
C CYS A 202 -5.56 40.75 19.31
N LYS A 203 -4.57 39.88 19.61
CA LYS A 203 -3.48 40.12 20.57
C LYS A 203 -3.93 40.32 22.05
N HIS A 204 -5.14 39.90 22.40
CA HIS A 204 -5.64 39.90 23.79
C HIS A 204 -5.10 38.65 24.53
N GLY A 205 -5.01 38.76 25.86
CA GLY A 205 -4.44 37.71 26.70
C GLY A 205 -5.41 36.58 27.04
N ALA A 206 -4.92 35.58 27.79
CA ALA A 206 -5.68 34.40 28.20
C ALA A 206 -6.94 34.75 29.03
N SER A 207 -6.94 35.88 29.77
CA SER A 207 -8.07 36.35 30.55
C SER A 207 -9.34 36.65 29.74
N ASP A 208 -9.19 36.87 28.42
CA ASP A 208 -10.29 37.15 27.50
C ASP A 208 -10.83 35.91 26.82
N PHE A 209 -10.41 34.70 27.24
CA PHE A 209 -10.89 33.42 26.73
C PHE A 209 -11.83 32.75 27.73
N VAL A 210 -12.89 32.16 27.20
CA VAL A 210 -13.86 31.36 27.95
C VAL A 210 -13.87 29.93 27.46
N LYS A 211 -13.86 29.03 28.41
CA LYS A 211 -13.98 27.57 28.17
C LYS A 211 -15.39 27.25 27.68
N GLN A 212 -15.51 26.50 26.59
CA GLN A 212 -16.75 25.92 26.06
C GLN A 212 -16.77 24.40 26.17
#